data_095e4031ad9251c9e3e2da3b3951f85e
#
_entry.id   095e4031ad9251c9e3e2da3b3951f85e
#
_cell.length_a   1.000
_cell.length_b   1.000
_cell.length_c   1.000
_cell.angle_alpha   90.00
_cell.angle_beta   90.00
_cell.angle_gamma   90.00
#
_symmetry.space_group_name_H-M   'P 1'
#
loop_
_entity.id
_entity.type
_entity.pdbx_description
1 polymer ?
#
loop_
_entity_poly.entity_id
_entity_poly.type
_entity_poly.pdbx_seq_one_letter_code
_entity_poly.pdbx_strand_id
1 'polypeptide(L)'
;MKTPPQSWQMLMLRPGAALEEMLAAYLFERGAVGTQQIEDRLLAYFPEPCDIADLSNGVQNVLEQLRAGGIDLPRCTITHEPIAAQDWHTAWKKYFKPFFISPRVLIRPSWETAALAPGQIEIVIDPKQAFGTGHHATTRGMLRLLEKYLRPAMRVIDAGTGTAILAIAAAKLQPGVRVVAFDNDPLAGEAAQENIQLNRVADCVKLFTGTLAALRLPPVDLILANLQHLTLLELLPDLAALLKPGGVLLLSGLLAHEGDSIIAAAERAGLPCLELQPEEEWLTIAFARRN
;
A
#
# COMPACT_ATOMS: atom_id res chain seq x y z
N MET A 1 7.03 7.41 30.64
CA MET A 1 6.00 7.60 29.62
C MET A 1 5.95 9.08 29.30
N LYS A 2 6.21 9.53 28.06
CA LYS A 2 6.04 10.93 27.67
C LYS A 2 4.53 11.20 27.59
N THR A 3 4.07 12.28 28.21
CA THR A 3 2.68 12.75 28.08
C THR A 3 2.39 12.95 26.60
N PRO A 4 1.25 12.47 26.07
CA PRO A 4 0.91 12.71 24.67
C PRO A 4 0.81 14.22 24.41
N PRO A 5 1.20 14.71 23.23
CA PRO A 5 1.15 16.12 22.90
C PRO A 5 -0.30 16.62 22.98
N GLN A 6 -0.48 17.83 23.52
CA GLN A 6 -1.81 18.45 23.69
C GLN A 6 -2.36 19.07 22.41
N SER A 7 -1.52 19.27 21.40
CA SER A 7 -1.87 19.84 20.09
C SER A 7 -0.90 19.38 19.01
N TRP A 8 -1.30 19.55 17.76
CA TRP A 8 -0.58 19.11 16.59
C TRP A 8 -0.61 20.19 15.50
N GLN A 9 0.38 20.17 14.62
CA GLN A 9 0.38 20.97 13.40
C GLN A 9 0.32 20.03 12.18
N MET A 10 -0.52 20.36 11.23
CA MET A 10 -0.57 19.69 9.93
C MET A 10 0.03 20.60 8.87
N LEU A 11 1.05 20.13 8.18
CA LEU A 11 1.61 20.77 7.00
C LEU A 11 1.03 20.10 5.76
N MET A 12 0.40 20.90 4.90
CA MET A 12 -0.19 20.43 3.65
C MET A 12 0.62 20.96 2.47
N LEU A 13 1.06 20.05 1.60
CA LEU A 13 1.84 20.32 0.41
C LEU A 13 1.08 19.87 -0.84
N ARG A 14 1.33 20.53 -1.97
CA ARG A 14 0.95 20.04 -3.30
C ARG A 14 2.20 19.92 -4.17
N PRO A 15 2.98 18.85 -4.00
CA PRO A 15 4.30 18.74 -4.60
C PRO A 15 4.30 18.25 -6.05
N GLY A 16 3.22 17.61 -6.50
CA GLY A 16 3.24 16.74 -7.68
C GLY A 16 3.85 15.37 -7.38
N ALA A 17 3.39 14.32 -8.08
CA ALA A 17 3.69 12.92 -7.77
C ALA A 17 5.20 12.61 -7.65
N ALA A 18 6.03 13.18 -8.53
CA ALA A 18 7.47 12.91 -8.55
C ALA A 18 8.25 13.36 -7.29
N LEU A 19 7.66 14.22 -6.45
CA LEU A 19 8.31 14.75 -5.25
C LEU A 19 7.75 14.22 -3.95
N GLU A 20 6.65 13.50 -3.97
CA GLU A 20 5.91 13.10 -2.78
C GLU A 20 6.72 12.23 -1.83
N GLU A 21 7.35 11.17 -2.33
CA GLU A 21 8.17 10.28 -1.50
C GLU A 21 9.37 11.00 -0.89
N MET A 22 10.06 11.81 -1.70
CA MET A 22 11.22 12.56 -1.23
C MET A 22 10.82 13.56 -0.15
N LEU A 23 9.73 14.30 -0.36
CA LEU A 23 9.26 15.26 0.64
C LEU A 23 8.67 14.58 1.87
N ALA A 24 8.02 13.43 1.73
CA ALA A 24 7.59 12.63 2.87
C ALA A 24 8.79 12.19 3.72
N ALA A 25 9.83 11.63 3.11
CA ALA A 25 11.06 11.24 3.79
C ALA A 25 11.73 12.43 4.49
N TYR A 26 11.87 13.57 3.80
CA TYR A 26 12.41 14.81 4.36
C TYR A 26 11.63 15.28 5.59
N LEU A 27 10.28 15.21 5.55
CA LEU A 27 9.44 15.64 6.65
C LEU A 27 9.52 14.67 7.85
N PHE A 28 9.65 13.36 7.60
CA PHE A 28 9.93 12.38 8.67
C PHE A 28 11.25 12.67 9.38
N GLU A 29 12.34 12.98 8.66
CA GLU A 29 13.62 13.37 9.25
C GLU A 29 13.52 14.65 10.10
N ARG A 30 12.53 15.50 9.82
CA ARG A 30 12.26 16.73 10.57
C ARG A 30 11.21 16.55 11.69
N GLY A 31 10.83 15.32 12.00
CA GLY A 31 9.98 14.99 13.14
C GLY A 31 8.50 14.84 12.82
N ALA A 32 8.11 14.69 11.56
CA ALA A 32 6.77 14.24 11.22
C ALA A 32 6.54 12.84 11.83
N VAL A 33 5.41 12.65 12.47
CA VAL A 33 5.03 11.36 13.07
C VAL A 33 4.15 10.52 12.12
N GLY A 34 3.69 11.13 11.03
CA GLY A 34 2.94 10.47 9.98
C GLY A 34 2.82 11.39 8.76
N THR A 35 2.73 10.79 7.59
CA THR A 35 2.37 11.47 6.35
C THR A 35 1.21 10.77 5.70
N GLN A 36 0.44 11.50 4.91
CA GLN A 36 -0.71 10.97 4.20
C GLN A 36 -0.82 11.63 2.84
N GLN A 37 -0.99 10.82 1.81
CA GLN A 37 -1.32 11.30 0.48
C GLN A 37 -2.83 11.28 0.28
N ILE A 38 -3.39 12.41 -0.15
CA ILE A 38 -4.82 12.53 -0.51
C ILE A 38 -4.90 13.30 -1.82
N GLU A 39 -5.28 12.62 -2.90
CA GLU A 39 -5.31 13.19 -4.25
C GLU A 39 -3.94 13.77 -4.62
N ASP A 40 -3.86 15.08 -4.91
CA ASP A 40 -2.64 15.84 -5.22
C ASP A 40 -1.93 16.43 -4.00
N ARG A 41 -2.31 16.02 -2.78
CA ARG A 41 -1.83 16.60 -1.51
C ARG A 41 -1.07 15.60 -0.68
N LEU A 42 0.09 16.05 -0.19
CA LEU A 42 0.85 15.40 0.87
C LEU A 42 0.57 16.12 2.19
N LEU A 43 0.00 15.43 3.16
CA LEU A 43 -0.22 15.92 4.52
C LEU A 43 0.86 15.35 5.43
N ALA A 44 1.48 16.19 6.25
CA ALA A 44 2.46 15.75 7.25
C ALA A 44 2.08 16.30 8.62
N TYR A 45 2.24 15.51 9.65
CA TYR A 45 1.73 15.76 10.98
C TYR A 45 2.87 15.84 11.99
N PHE A 46 2.90 16.95 12.76
CA PHE A 46 3.94 17.25 13.73
C PHE A 46 3.34 17.46 15.12
N PRO A 47 3.90 16.83 16.18
CA PRO A 47 3.51 17.10 17.54
C PRO A 47 4.01 18.48 17.97
N GLU A 48 3.21 19.23 18.72
CA GLU A 48 3.68 20.47 19.34
C GLU A 48 4.52 20.18 20.60
N PRO A 49 5.54 21.03 20.88
CA PRO A 49 5.88 22.23 20.13
C PRO A 49 6.71 21.89 18.87
N CYS A 50 6.36 22.50 17.72
CA CYS A 50 7.14 22.46 16.49
C CYS A 50 7.18 23.85 15.84
N ASP A 51 8.29 24.18 15.17
CA ASP A 51 8.40 25.42 14.39
C ASP A 51 7.90 25.16 12.96
N ILE A 52 6.61 25.41 12.73
CA ILE A 52 5.97 25.19 11.44
C ILE A 52 6.51 26.13 10.34
N ALA A 53 7.02 27.31 10.73
CA ALA A 53 7.62 28.25 9.79
C ALA A 53 8.98 27.74 9.32
N ASP A 54 9.82 27.20 10.21
CA ASP A 54 11.08 26.57 9.86
C ASP A 54 10.86 25.35 8.96
N LEU A 55 9.87 24.51 9.25
CA LEU A 55 9.50 23.36 8.41
C LEU A 55 9.08 23.80 7.01
N SER A 56 8.23 24.82 6.89
CA SER A 56 7.78 25.36 5.61
C SER A 56 8.94 25.94 4.80
N ASN A 57 9.81 26.74 5.45
CA ASN A 57 11.00 27.29 4.83
C ASN A 57 11.98 26.18 4.38
N GLY A 58 12.14 25.15 5.19
CA GLY A 58 12.96 23.99 4.87
C GLY A 58 12.50 23.27 3.60
N VAL A 59 11.21 23.06 3.44
CA VAL A 59 10.62 22.49 2.21
C VAL A 59 10.88 23.41 1.02
N GLN A 60 10.65 24.72 1.16
CA GLN A 60 10.93 25.68 0.08
C GLN A 60 12.38 25.66 -0.36
N ASN A 61 13.31 25.63 0.58
CA ASN A 61 14.74 25.56 0.29
C ASN A 61 15.11 24.29 -0.49
N VAL A 62 14.56 23.14 -0.12
CA VAL A 62 14.77 21.88 -0.87
C VAL A 62 14.26 22.02 -2.32
N LEU A 63 13.06 22.58 -2.51
CA LEU A 63 12.49 22.78 -3.84
C LEU A 63 13.31 23.77 -4.68
N GLU A 64 13.84 24.83 -4.07
CA GLU A 64 14.72 25.79 -4.76
C GLU A 64 16.05 25.16 -5.17
N GLN A 65 16.67 24.34 -4.32
CA GLN A 65 17.90 23.62 -4.66
C GLN A 65 17.69 22.66 -5.84
N LEU A 66 16.57 21.95 -5.87
CA LEU A 66 16.22 21.04 -6.99
C LEU A 66 16.04 21.83 -8.30
N ARG A 67 15.35 22.97 -8.25
CA ARG A 67 15.23 23.87 -9.44
C ARG A 67 16.57 24.41 -9.90
N ALA A 68 17.43 24.83 -8.97
CA ALA A 68 18.78 25.28 -9.28
C ALA A 68 19.64 24.17 -9.92
N GLY A 69 19.35 22.91 -9.58
CA GLY A 69 19.93 21.71 -10.20
C GLY A 69 19.37 21.37 -11.58
N GLY A 70 18.44 22.18 -12.13
CA GLY A 70 17.88 22.00 -13.48
C GLY A 70 16.67 21.09 -13.54
N ILE A 71 16.07 20.74 -12.41
CA ILE A 71 14.83 19.93 -12.36
C ILE A 71 13.63 20.89 -12.54
N ASP A 72 12.84 20.67 -13.59
CA ASP A 72 11.59 21.42 -13.78
C ASP A 72 10.52 20.91 -12.82
N LEU A 73 10.18 21.72 -11.83
CA LEU A 73 9.25 21.37 -10.78
C LEU A 73 8.02 22.27 -10.80
N PRO A 74 6.81 21.70 -10.63
CA PRO A 74 5.60 22.47 -10.48
C PRO A 74 5.68 23.38 -9.24
N ARG A 75 4.85 24.42 -9.21
CA ARG A 75 4.73 25.25 -8.00
C ARG A 75 4.11 24.42 -6.88
N CYS A 76 4.89 24.18 -5.82
CA CYS A 76 4.39 23.54 -4.60
C CYS A 76 3.73 24.60 -3.73
N THR A 77 2.45 24.41 -3.43
CA THR A 77 1.74 25.23 -2.43
C THR A 77 1.94 24.60 -1.06
N ILE A 78 2.32 25.41 -0.07
CA ILE A 78 2.52 24.97 1.31
C ILE A 78 1.52 25.74 2.18
N THR A 79 0.69 25.02 2.91
CA THR A 79 -0.23 25.58 3.91
C THR A 79 -0.12 24.79 5.20
N HIS A 80 -0.53 25.36 6.32
CA HIS A 80 -0.55 24.68 7.62
C HIS A 80 -1.81 24.99 8.39
N GLU A 81 -2.21 24.04 9.24
CA GLU A 81 -3.36 24.18 10.13
C GLU A 81 -3.04 23.60 11.50
N PRO A 82 -3.35 24.28 12.60
CA PRO A 82 -3.28 23.69 13.94
C PRO A 82 -4.40 22.66 14.12
N ILE A 83 -4.09 21.53 14.73
CA ILE A 83 -5.06 20.49 15.06
C ILE A 83 -5.07 20.29 16.57
N ALA A 84 -6.22 20.53 17.22
CA ALA A 84 -6.38 20.25 18.64
C ALA A 84 -6.26 18.75 18.92
N ALA A 85 -5.68 18.37 20.07
CA ALA A 85 -5.44 16.95 20.41
C ALA A 85 -6.73 16.10 20.41
N GLN A 86 -7.88 16.68 20.70
CA GLN A 86 -9.18 16.00 20.62
C GLN A 86 -9.62 15.75 19.17
N ASP A 87 -9.18 16.56 18.22
CA ASP A 87 -9.56 16.46 16.81
C ASP A 87 -8.62 15.55 16.02
N TRP A 88 -7.39 15.33 16.52
CA TRP A 88 -6.42 14.45 15.83
C TRP A 88 -6.97 13.06 15.54
N HIS A 89 -7.60 12.43 16.54
CA HIS A 89 -8.20 11.10 16.36
C HIS A 89 -9.38 11.08 15.38
N THR A 90 -9.92 12.24 15.00
CA THR A 90 -11.11 12.36 14.15
C THR A 90 -10.90 13.22 12.91
N ALA A 91 -10.01 14.23 12.95
CA ALA A 91 -9.84 15.20 11.87
C ALA A 91 -9.39 14.56 10.53
N TRP A 92 -8.51 13.56 10.59
CA TRP A 92 -8.06 12.81 9.42
C TRP A 92 -9.14 11.87 8.87
N LYS A 93 -10.08 11.39 9.72
CA LYS A 93 -11.17 10.48 9.33
C LYS A 93 -12.10 11.10 8.29
N LYS A 94 -12.27 12.42 8.29
CA LYS A 94 -13.12 13.12 7.32
C LYS A 94 -12.63 13.01 5.87
N TYR A 95 -11.34 12.72 5.67
CA TYR A 95 -10.74 12.60 4.35
C TYR A 95 -10.81 11.17 3.79
N PHE A 96 -11.07 10.15 4.66
CA PHE A 96 -11.25 8.77 4.23
C PHE A 96 -12.73 8.51 3.99
N LYS A 97 -13.13 8.54 2.73
CA LYS A 97 -14.49 8.25 2.29
C LYS A 97 -14.55 6.92 1.56
N PRO A 98 -15.71 6.25 1.58
CA PRO A 98 -15.90 5.04 0.76
C PRO A 98 -15.66 5.34 -0.72
N PHE A 99 -14.97 4.43 -1.41
CA PHE A 99 -14.74 4.52 -2.84
C PHE A 99 -14.69 3.14 -3.48
N PHE A 100 -15.03 3.08 -4.77
CA PHE A 100 -14.99 1.85 -5.54
C PHE A 100 -13.67 1.72 -6.30
N ILE A 101 -12.99 0.57 -6.15
CA ILE A 101 -11.82 0.22 -6.97
C ILE A 101 -12.26 -0.42 -8.28
N SER A 102 -13.33 -1.21 -8.22
CA SER A 102 -13.98 -1.85 -9.35
C SER A 102 -15.49 -1.80 -9.15
N PRO A 103 -16.32 -2.14 -10.15
CA PRO A 103 -17.77 -2.23 -9.96
C PRO A 103 -18.22 -3.18 -8.84
N ARG A 104 -17.34 -4.10 -8.41
CA ARG A 104 -17.62 -5.11 -7.39
C ARG A 104 -17.02 -4.82 -6.03
N VAL A 105 -15.94 -4.05 -5.95
CA VAL A 105 -15.13 -3.89 -4.73
C VAL A 105 -15.18 -2.46 -4.23
N LEU A 106 -15.85 -2.28 -3.09
CA LEU A 106 -15.87 -1.04 -2.33
C LEU A 106 -14.83 -1.11 -1.21
N ILE A 107 -14.03 -0.06 -1.04
CA ILE A 107 -13.18 0.15 0.13
C ILE A 107 -13.76 1.27 0.98
N ARG A 108 -13.79 1.05 2.28
CA ARG A 108 -14.20 2.07 3.25
C ARG A 108 -13.48 1.90 4.60
N PRO A 109 -13.36 2.96 5.38
CA PRO A 109 -12.96 2.85 6.78
C PRO A 109 -14.12 2.34 7.66
N SER A 110 -13.82 1.92 8.88
CA SER A 110 -14.82 1.36 9.81
C SER A 110 -15.88 2.35 10.27
N TRP A 111 -15.57 3.64 10.30
CA TRP A 111 -16.48 4.74 10.71
C TRP A 111 -17.40 5.25 9.60
N GLU A 112 -17.26 4.78 8.38
CA GLU A 112 -18.15 5.11 7.28
C GLU A 112 -19.02 3.90 6.93
N THR A 113 -20.20 4.15 6.42
CA THR A 113 -21.13 3.12 5.91
C THR A 113 -21.40 3.37 4.44
N ALA A 114 -21.63 2.31 3.69
CA ALA A 114 -22.03 2.41 2.29
C ALA A 114 -23.09 1.35 1.97
N ALA A 115 -24.05 1.68 1.11
CA ALA A 115 -24.97 0.71 0.58
C ALA A 115 -24.30 -0.10 -0.54
N LEU A 116 -24.46 -1.42 -0.49
CA LEU A 116 -23.93 -2.34 -1.51
C LEU A 116 -25.08 -2.83 -2.40
N ALA A 117 -24.81 -2.87 -3.70
CA ALA A 117 -25.67 -3.56 -4.66
C ALA A 117 -25.42 -5.09 -4.62
N PRO A 118 -26.36 -5.92 -5.12
CA PRO A 118 -26.14 -7.35 -5.24
C PRO A 118 -24.85 -7.69 -5.98
N GLY A 119 -24.05 -8.59 -5.41
CA GLY A 119 -22.76 -9.02 -5.99
C GLY A 119 -21.55 -8.11 -5.68
N GLN A 120 -21.77 -6.98 -5.00
CA GLN A 120 -20.69 -6.15 -4.48
C GLN A 120 -20.18 -6.65 -3.12
N ILE A 121 -18.90 -6.46 -2.89
CA ILE A 121 -18.26 -6.70 -1.59
C ILE A 121 -17.67 -5.40 -1.05
N GLU A 122 -17.65 -5.27 0.27
CA GLU A 122 -16.91 -4.21 0.93
C GLU A 122 -15.64 -4.76 1.58
N ILE A 123 -14.58 -3.97 1.56
CA ILE A 123 -13.35 -4.19 2.30
C ILE A 123 -13.22 -3.03 3.29
N VAL A 124 -13.22 -3.34 4.57
CA VAL A 124 -13.08 -2.36 5.64
C VAL A 124 -11.61 -2.24 5.98
N ILE A 125 -11.01 -1.08 5.73
CA ILE A 125 -9.61 -0.81 6.05
C ILE A 125 -9.54 0.45 6.90
N ASP A 126 -9.07 0.30 8.12
CA ASP A 126 -8.71 1.44 8.94
C ASP A 126 -7.24 1.80 8.67
N PRO A 127 -7.00 2.98 8.11
CA PRO A 127 -5.64 3.45 7.86
C PRO A 127 -4.89 3.61 9.18
N LYS A 128 -3.71 3.00 9.24
CA LYS A 128 -2.76 3.12 10.35
C LYS A 128 -1.39 3.48 9.78
N GLN A 129 -0.32 3.22 10.52
CA GLN A 129 1.06 3.40 10.04
C GLN A 129 1.51 2.25 9.10
N ALA A 130 0.57 1.67 8.33
CA ALA A 130 0.83 0.58 7.40
C ALA A 130 0.39 0.97 5.98
N PHE A 131 1.15 0.53 4.98
CA PHE A 131 0.81 0.71 3.57
C PHE A 131 -0.41 -0.13 3.18
N GLY A 132 -1.20 0.35 2.20
CA GLY A 132 -2.33 -0.43 1.65
C GLY A 132 -3.71 0.11 2.04
N THR A 133 -3.94 1.42 1.94
CA THR A 133 -5.27 2.05 2.14
C THR A 133 -6.21 1.87 0.95
N GLY A 134 -5.70 1.39 -0.18
CA GLY A 134 -6.46 1.23 -1.42
C GLY A 134 -6.39 2.41 -2.39
N HIS A 135 -5.98 3.59 -1.95
CA HIS A 135 -5.89 4.78 -2.80
C HIS A 135 -4.70 4.77 -3.77
N HIS A 136 -3.63 4.08 -3.42
CA HIS A 136 -2.42 4.04 -4.23
C HIS A 136 -2.63 3.24 -5.53
N ALA A 137 -2.05 3.70 -6.65
CA ALA A 137 -2.18 3.07 -7.97
C ALA A 137 -1.77 1.59 -7.96
N THR A 138 -0.68 1.25 -7.25
CA THR A 138 -0.21 -0.14 -7.12
C THR A 138 -1.24 -1.04 -6.45
N THR A 139 -1.91 -0.58 -5.38
CA THR A 139 -2.96 -1.34 -4.70
C THR A 139 -4.18 -1.52 -5.61
N ARG A 140 -4.57 -0.47 -6.36
CA ARG A 140 -5.66 -0.56 -7.33
C ARG A 140 -5.35 -1.56 -8.44
N GLY A 141 -4.14 -1.50 -9.01
CA GLY A 141 -3.68 -2.44 -10.03
C GLY A 141 -3.69 -3.89 -9.53
N MET A 142 -3.15 -4.13 -8.33
CA MET A 142 -3.15 -5.45 -7.70
C MET A 142 -4.57 -5.99 -7.49
N LEU A 143 -5.51 -5.17 -7.01
CA LEU A 143 -6.90 -5.60 -6.79
C LEU A 143 -7.62 -5.94 -8.10
N ARG A 144 -7.39 -5.18 -9.18
CA ARG A 144 -7.95 -5.49 -10.51
C ARG A 144 -7.42 -6.83 -11.05
N LEU A 145 -6.10 -7.05 -10.97
CA LEU A 145 -5.53 -8.33 -11.38
C LEU A 145 -5.99 -9.48 -10.48
N LEU A 146 -6.13 -9.23 -9.17
CA LEU A 146 -6.67 -10.21 -8.24
C LEU A 146 -8.09 -10.65 -8.64
N GLU A 147 -9.00 -9.74 -8.98
CA GLU A 147 -10.34 -10.08 -9.49
C GLU A 147 -10.28 -10.96 -10.76
N LYS A 148 -9.30 -10.71 -11.63
CA LYS A 148 -9.13 -11.44 -12.90
C LYS A 148 -8.58 -12.85 -12.70
N TYR A 149 -7.58 -13.02 -11.83
CA TYR A 149 -6.83 -14.28 -11.71
C TYR A 149 -7.27 -15.18 -10.56
N LEU A 150 -7.94 -14.64 -9.53
CA LEU A 150 -8.40 -15.40 -8.38
C LEU A 150 -9.53 -16.37 -8.76
N ARG A 151 -9.44 -17.60 -8.27
CA ARG A 151 -10.48 -18.65 -8.46
C ARG A 151 -10.89 -19.22 -7.11
N PRO A 152 -12.08 -19.85 -7.01
CA PRO A 152 -12.52 -20.52 -5.78
C PRO A 152 -11.50 -21.55 -5.28
N ALA A 153 -11.42 -21.69 -3.96
CA ALA A 153 -10.60 -22.67 -3.25
C ALA A 153 -9.08 -22.56 -3.49
N MET A 154 -8.58 -21.48 -4.10
CA MET A 154 -7.14 -21.24 -4.26
C MET A 154 -6.44 -21.07 -2.93
N ARG A 155 -5.18 -21.53 -2.86
CA ARG A 155 -4.20 -21.18 -1.82
C ARG A 155 -3.41 -19.96 -2.27
N VAL A 156 -3.40 -18.92 -1.46
CA VAL A 156 -2.82 -17.62 -1.77
C VAL A 156 -1.75 -17.25 -0.76
N ILE A 157 -0.66 -16.64 -1.21
CA ILE A 157 0.30 -15.94 -0.35
C ILE A 157 0.15 -14.44 -0.62
N ASP A 158 0.14 -13.64 0.44
CA ASP A 158 0.23 -12.17 0.39
C ASP A 158 1.53 -11.75 1.09
N ALA A 159 2.53 -11.41 0.31
CA ALA A 159 3.89 -11.10 0.75
C ALA A 159 4.08 -9.58 0.93
N GLY A 160 4.45 -9.13 2.13
CA GLY A 160 4.43 -7.72 2.49
C GLY A 160 3.00 -7.20 2.55
N THR A 161 2.19 -7.84 3.41
CA THR A 161 0.73 -7.66 3.40
C THR A 161 0.26 -6.26 3.82
N GLY A 162 1.09 -5.48 4.53
CA GLY A 162 0.74 -4.16 5.01
C GLY A 162 -0.54 -4.16 5.84
N THR A 163 -1.58 -3.48 5.39
CA THR A 163 -2.91 -3.46 6.02
C THR A 163 -3.70 -4.76 5.84
N ALA A 164 -3.17 -5.75 5.13
CA ALA A 164 -3.83 -6.97 4.66
C ALA A 164 -4.95 -6.75 3.62
N ILE A 165 -4.97 -5.62 2.93
CA ILE A 165 -6.05 -5.31 1.98
C ILE A 165 -6.17 -6.37 0.88
N LEU A 166 -5.05 -6.87 0.33
CA LEU A 166 -5.04 -7.87 -0.74
C LEU A 166 -5.48 -9.25 -0.22
N ALA A 167 -4.99 -9.64 0.97
CA ALA A 167 -5.40 -10.86 1.64
C ALA A 167 -6.91 -10.89 1.94
N ILE A 168 -7.44 -9.77 2.47
CA ILE A 168 -8.86 -9.60 2.76
C ILE A 168 -9.69 -9.64 1.48
N ALA A 169 -9.24 -8.95 0.43
CA ALA A 169 -9.89 -8.98 -0.88
C ALA A 169 -9.98 -10.41 -1.43
N ALA A 170 -8.89 -11.16 -1.39
CA ALA A 170 -8.87 -12.54 -1.86
C ALA A 170 -9.88 -13.42 -1.11
N ALA A 171 -9.93 -13.30 0.23
CA ALA A 171 -10.85 -14.06 1.05
C ALA A 171 -12.34 -13.73 0.81
N LYS A 172 -12.65 -12.47 0.45
CA LYS A 172 -14.02 -12.01 0.21
C LYS A 172 -14.51 -12.21 -1.23
N LEU A 173 -13.59 -12.16 -2.20
CA LEU A 173 -13.93 -12.25 -3.62
C LEU A 173 -14.35 -13.67 -4.05
N GLN A 174 -13.74 -14.69 -3.49
CA GLN A 174 -13.96 -16.08 -3.91
C GLN A 174 -14.13 -17.03 -2.72
N PRO A 175 -15.12 -17.92 -2.76
CA PRO A 175 -15.38 -18.87 -1.69
C PRO A 175 -14.24 -19.92 -1.59
N GLY A 176 -13.95 -20.33 -0.36
CA GLY A 176 -12.98 -21.40 -0.07
C GLY A 176 -11.53 -21.02 -0.23
N VAL A 177 -11.20 -19.78 -0.59
CA VAL A 177 -9.83 -19.27 -0.65
C VAL A 177 -9.19 -19.33 0.73
N ARG A 178 -7.90 -19.71 0.77
CA ARG A 178 -7.06 -19.72 1.97
C ARG A 178 -5.84 -18.85 1.72
N VAL A 179 -5.62 -17.86 2.58
CA VAL A 179 -4.53 -16.90 2.43
C VAL A 179 -3.55 -17.09 3.59
N VAL A 180 -2.26 -17.10 3.26
CA VAL A 180 -1.19 -16.87 4.22
C VAL A 180 -0.59 -15.51 3.92
N ALA A 181 -0.73 -14.58 4.86
CA ALA A 181 -0.27 -13.22 4.76
C ALA A 181 0.89 -13.00 5.74
N PHE A 182 1.89 -12.24 5.34
CA PHE A 182 2.99 -11.88 6.23
C PHE A 182 3.57 -10.51 5.92
N ASP A 183 4.14 -9.91 6.97
CA ASP A 183 4.93 -8.70 6.89
C ASP A 183 6.11 -8.78 7.84
N ASN A 184 7.23 -8.17 7.51
CA ASN A 184 8.40 -8.11 8.39
C ASN A 184 8.32 -6.95 9.39
N ASP A 185 7.42 -5.98 9.17
CA ASP A 185 7.14 -4.89 10.10
C ASP A 185 6.08 -5.30 11.13
N PRO A 186 6.41 -5.32 12.43
CA PRO A 186 5.44 -5.61 13.48
C PRO A 186 4.23 -4.64 13.49
N LEU A 187 4.41 -3.37 13.15
CA LEU A 187 3.32 -2.39 13.10
C LEU A 187 2.35 -2.69 11.96
N ALA A 188 2.87 -3.12 10.80
CA ALA A 188 2.05 -3.62 9.71
C ALA A 188 1.29 -4.88 10.14
N GLY A 189 1.93 -5.80 10.87
CA GLY A 189 1.31 -6.99 11.42
C GLY A 189 0.13 -6.68 12.35
N GLU A 190 0.26 -5.69 13.24
CA GLU A 190 -0.83 -5.24 14.12
C GLU A 190 -2.00 -4.65 13.31
N ALA A 191 -1.71 -3.78 12.34
CA ALA A 191 -2.73 -3.19 11.47
C ALA A 191 -3.47 -4.26 10.66
N ALA A 192 -2.73 -5.20 10.06
CA ALA A 192 -3.28 -6.33 9.33
C ALA A 192 -4.22 -7.19 10.18
N GLN A 193 -3.80 -7.53 11.41
CA GLN A 193 -4.59 -8.35 12.33
C GLN A 193 -5.93 -7.71 12.65
N GLU A 194 -5.96 -6.42 12.92
CA GLU A 194 -7.21 -5.70 13.20
C GLU A 194 -8.11 -5.63 11.98
N ASN A 195 -7.57 -5.31 10.79
CA ASN A 195 -8.35 -5.26 9.56
C ASN A 195 -8.92 -6.64 9.18
N ILE A 196 -8.17 -7.73 9.38
CA ILE A 196 -8.65 -9.11 9.19
C ILE A 196 -9.87 -9.39 10.08
N GLN A 197 -9.82 -8.95 11.35
CA GLN A 197 -10.93 -9.08 12.29
C GLN A 197 -12.14 -8.24 11.90
N LEU A 198 -11.94 -6.96 11.54
CA LEU A 198 -13.00 -6.06 11.06
C LEU A 198 -13.75 -6.63 9.86
N ASN A 199 -13.03 -7.30 8.98
CA ASN A 199 -13.59 -7.95 7.79
C ASN A 199 -14.16 -9.35 8.02
N ARG A 200 -14.00 -9.93 9.22
CA ARG A 200 -14.47 -11.26 9.61
C ARG A 200 -13.93 -12.39 8.72
N VAL A 201 -12.64 -12.28 8.33
CA VAL A 201 -11.98 -13.27 7.46
C VAL A 201 -10.85 -14.05 8.16
N ALA A 202 -10.76 -14.00 9.48
CA ALA A 202 -9.71 -14.67 10.27
C ALA A 202 -9.67 -16.20 10.08
N ASP A 203 -10.79 -16.82 9.71
CA ASP A 203 -10.85 -18.24 9.39
C ASP A 203 -10.20 -18.57 8.04
N CYS A 204 -10.12 -17.60 7.13
CA CYS A 204 -9.58 -17.74 5.77
C CYS A 204 -8.16 -17.19 5.63
N VAL A 205 -7.77 -16.20 6.46
CA VAL A 205 -6.49 -15.51 6.41
C VAL A 205 -5.66 -15.86 7.64
N LYS A 206 -4.50 -16.46 7.42
CA LYS A 206 -3.50 -16.71 8.46
C LYS A 206 -2.39 -15.70 8.34
N LEU A 207 -2.20 -14.88 9.39
CA LEU A 207 -1.21 -13.83 9.45
C LEU A 207 -0.03 -14.23 10.35
N PHE A 208 1.19 -13.86 9.95
CA PHE A 208 2.35 -13.90 10.85
C PHE A 208 3.29 -12.72 10.56
N THR A 209 4.04 -12.28 11.56
CA THR A 209 5.11 -11.30 11.40
C THR A 209 6.42 -12.03 11.14
N GLY A 210 7.08 -11.72 10.02
CA GLY A 210 8.32 -12.39 9.61
C GLY A 210 8.58 -12.26 8.12
N THR A 211 9.54 -13.05 7.63
CA THR A 211 9.98 -13.02 6.21
C THR A 211 9.56 -14.27 5.46
N LEU A 212 9.67 -14.21 4.13
CA LEU A 212 9.42 -15.35 3.24
C LEU A 212 10.22 -16.61 3.64
N ALA A 213 11.45 -16.42 4.14
CA ALA A 213 12.32 -17.53 4.56
C ALA A 213 11.75 -18.36 5.73
N ALA A 214 10.83 -17.80 6.52
CA ALA A 214 10.15 -18.51 7.59
C ALA A 214 9.02 -19.42 7.09
N LEU A 215 8.55 -19.25 5.86
CA LEU A 215 7.45 -20.03 5.30
C LEU A 215 7.86 -21.46 5.00
N ARG A 216 7.02 -22.39 5.46
CA ARG A 216 7.11 -23.82 5.11
C ARG A 216 5.73 -24.29 4.69
N LEU A 217 5.42 -24.04 3.41
CA LEU A 217 4.12 -24.35 2.81
C LEU A 217 4.29 -25.22 1.55
N PRO A 218 3.31 -26.09 1.26
CA PRO A 218 3.25 -26.70 -0.06
C PRO A 218 2.98 -25.63 -1.13
N PRO A 219 3.36 -25.86 -2.40
CA PRO A 219 3.18 -24.90 -3.48
C PRO A 219 1.75 -24.36 -3.55
N VAL A 220 1.60 -23.06 -3.85
CA VAL A 220 0.34 -22.32 -3.85
C VAL A 220 -0.12 -22.00 -5.27
N ASP A 221 -1.37 -21.56 -5.38
CA ASP A 221 -2.00 -21.27 -6.68
C ASP A 221 -1.76 -19.82 -7.12
N LEU A 222 -1.66 -18.88 -6.14
CA LEU A 222 -1.51 -17.47 -6.40
C LEU A 222 -0.60 -16.83 -5.35
N ILE A 223 0.28 -15.94 -5.78
CA ILE A 223 1.10 -15.09 -4.91
C ILE A 223 0.86 -13.63 -5.27
N LEU A 224 0.68 -12.81 -4.24
CA LEU A 224 0.56 -11.36 -4.31
C LEU A 224 1.79 -10.75 -3.64
N ALA A 225 2.44 -9.78 -4.30
CA ALA A 225 3.55 -9.04 -3.73
C ALA A 225 3.53 -7.59 -4.25
N ASN A 226 3.14 -6.66 -3.38
CA ASN A 226 3.19 -5.23 -3.65
C ASN A 226 4.34 -4.63 -2.85
N LEU A 227 5.56 -4.75 -3.38
CA LEU A 227 6.82 -4.47 -2.72
C LEU A 227 7.71 -3.61 -3.61
N GLN A 228 8.72 -2.96 -3.01
CA GLN A 228 9.70 -2.18 -3.75
C GLN A 228 10.52 -3.04 -4.72
N HIS A 229 10.91 -2.46 -5.84
CA HIS A 229 11.61 -3.10 -6.95
C HIS A 229 12.80 -3.99 -6.53
N LEU A 230 13.72 -3.48 -5.69
CA LEU A 230 14.88 -4.24 -5.25
C LEU A 230 14.49 -5.47 -4.41
N THR A 231 13.51 -5.31 -3.52
CA THR A 231 12.97 -6.41 -2.72
C THR A 231 12.32 -7.48 -3.60
N LEU A 232 11.58 -7.06 -4.64
CA LEU A 232 10.99 -7.99 -5.60
C LEU A 232 12.06 -8.78 -6.34
N LEU A 233 13.15 -8.14 -6.82
CA LEU A 233 14.26 -8.83 -7.48
C LEU A 233 14.91 -9.89 -6.59
N GLU A 234 15.11 -9.58 -5.31
CA GLU A 234 15.69 -10.51 -4.33
C GLU A 234 14.79 -11.71 -4.05
N LEU A 235 13.47 -11.49 -3.89
CA LEU A 235 12.50 -12.51 -3.50
C LEU A 235 12.01 -13.38 -4.68
N LEU A 236 12.16 -12.90 -5.91
CA LEU A 236 11.53 -13.48 -7.10
C LEU A 236 11.86 -14.96 -7.31
N PRO A 237 13.10 -15.47 -7.13
CA PRO A 237 13.40 -16.90 -7.23
C PRO A 237 12.62 -17.74 -6.20
N ASP A 238 12.53 -17.27 -4.96
CA ASP A 238 11.85 -17.98 -3.88
C ASP A 238 10.33 -17.94 -4.08
N LEU A 239 9.77 -16.81 -4.52
CA LEU A 239 8.35 -16.71 -4.88
C LEU A 239 8.00 -17.66 -6.03
N ALA A 240 8.86 -17.75 -7.06
CA ALA A 240 8.67 -18.69 -8.16
C ALA A 240 8.66 -20.16 -7.69
N ALA A 241 9.56 -20.52 -6.76
CA ALA A 241 9.64 -21.86 -6.21
C ALA A 241 8.38 -22.28 -5.43
N LEU A 242 7.71 -21.31 -4.80
CA LEU A 242 6.49 -21.54 -4.03
C LEU A 242 5.22 -21.67 -4.89
N LEU A 243 5.24 -21.32 -6.17
CA LEU A 243 4.10 -21.51 -7.05
C LEU A 243 3.98 -22.95 -7.52
N LYS A 244 2.76 -23.42 -7.72
CA LYS A 244 2.46 -24.62 -8.50
C LYS A 244 2.77 -24.38 -9.98
N PRO A 245 3.01 -25.47 -10.78
CA PRO A 245 2.90 -25.36 -12.24
C PRO A 245 1.56 -24.73 -12.63
N GLY A 246 1.59 -23.72 -13.51
CA GLY A 246 0.40 -22.92 -13.88
C GLY A 246 -0.08 -21.92 -12.82
N GLY A 247 0.57 -21.86 -11.67
CA GLY A 247 0.28 -20.84 -10.63
C GLY A 247 0.67 -19.44 -11.10
N VAL A 248 0.02 -18.43 -10.51
CA VAL A 248 0.15 -17.02 -10.91
C VAL A 248 0.85 -16.20 -9.85
N LEU A 249 1.74 -15.30 -10.27
CA LEU A 249 2.37 -14.27 -9.44
C LEU A 249 1.90 -12.91 -9.91
N LEU A 250 1.32 -12.11 -8.99
CA LEU A 250 0.98 -10.70 -9.22
C LEU A 250 1.97 -9.83 -8.47
N LEU A 251 2.63 -8.92 -9.18
CA LEU A 251 3.63 -8.00 -8.64
C LEU A 251 3.21 -6.55 -8.89
N SER A 252 3.47 -5.68 -7.93
CA SER A 252 3.43 -4.21 -8.07
C SER A 252 4.36 -3.56 -7.04
N GLY A 253 4.33 -2.21 -6.94
CA GLY A 253 5.27 -1.44 -6.12
C GLY A 253 6.55 -1.09 -6.86
N LEU A 254 6.47 -1.08 -8.20
CA LEU A 254 7.57 -0.73 -9.10
C LEU A 254 7.11 0.34 -10.08
N LEU A 255 8.05 1.19 -10.47
CA LEU A 255 7.82 2.21 -11.47
C LEU A 255 7.84 1.60 -12.89
N ALA A 256 7.14 2.23 -13.84
CA ALA A 256 7.02 1.71 -15.20
C ALA A 256 8.39 1.45 -15.87
N HIS A 257 9.39 2.30 -15.62
CA HIS A 257 10.74 2.15 -16.18
C HIS A 257 11.54 1.00 -15.54
N GLU A 258 11.11 0.44 -14.42
CA GLU A 258 11.72 -0.71 -13.74
C GLU A 258 11.19 -2.04 -14.26
N GLY A 259 10.11 -1.99 -15.07
CA GLY A 259 9.40 -3.17 -15.56
C GLY A 259 10.28 -4.17 -16.32
N ASP A 260 11.12 -3.69 -17.23
CA ASP A 260 11.98 -4.56 -18.04
C ASP A 260 12.93 -5.42 -17.20
N SER A 261 13.47 -4.85 -16.12
CA SER A 261 14.38 -5.58 -15.21
C SER A 261 13.66 -6.69 -14.44
N ILE A 262 12.44 -6.44 -13.98
CA ILE A 262 11.59 -7.42 -13.29
C ILE A 262 11.15 -8.51 -14.27
N ILE A 263 10.71 -8.16 -15.48
CA ILE A 263 10.30 -9.13 -16.50
C ILE A 263 11.46 -10.07 -16.84
N ALA A 264 12.66 -9.53 -17.11
CA ALA A 264 13.83 -10.33 -17.39
C ALA A 264 14.24 -11.25 -16.22
N ALA A 265 14.10 -10.79 -14.99
CA ALA A 265 14.36 -11.61 -13.80
C ALA A 265 13.31 -12.72 -13.64
N ALA A 266 12.03 -12.41 -13.84
CA ALA A 266 10.93 -13.36 -13.78
C ALA A 266 11.06 -14.46 -14.84
N GLU A 267 11.41 -14.11 -16.08
CA GLU A 267 11.64 -15.07 -17.15
C GLU A 267 12.78 -16.04 -16.81
N ARG A 268 13.89 -15.56 -16.24
CA ARG A 268 14.99 -16.42 -15.75
C ARG A 268 14.54 -17.37 -14.64
N ALA A 269 13.56 -16.96 -13.83
CA ALA A 269 12.95 -17.79 -12.79
C ALA A 269 11.83 -18.71 -13.31
N GLY A 270 11.59 -18.77 -14.63
CA GLY A 270 10.57 -19.61 -15.24
C GLY A 270 9.14 -19.05 -15.16
N LEU A 271 9.01 -17.74 -15.00
CA LEU A 271 7.76 -17.01 -14.89
C LEU A 271 7.57 -16.08 -16.12
N PRO A 272 7.04 -16.57 -17.26
CA PRO A 272 6.69 -15.69 -18.37
C PRO A 272 5.64 -14.67 -17.98
N CYS A 273 5.76 -13.46 -18.54
CA CYS A 273 4.81 -12.39 -18.35
C CYS A 273 3.49 -12.73 -19.07
N LEU A 274 2.37 -12.57 -18.36
CA LEU A 274 1.01 -12.73 -18.91
C LEU A 274 0.40 -11.38 -19.30
N GLU A 275 0.61 -10.36 -18.45
CA GLU A 275 -0.09 -9.09 -18.58
C GLU A 275 0.66 -7.97 -17.85
N LEU A 276 0.62 -6.79 -18.44
CA LEU A 276 1.14 -5.54 -17.89
C LEU A 276 -0.01 -4.55 -17.73
N GLN A 277 -0.14 -3.93 -16.56
CA GLN A 277 -1.10 -2.87 -16.28
C GLN A 277 -0.37 -1.62 -15.78
N PRO A 278 -0.06 -0.65 -16.65
CA PRO A 278 0.44 0.64 -16.23
C PRO A 278 -0.71 1.49 -15.65
N GLU A 279 -0.43 2.21 -14.59
CA GLU A 279 -1.33 3.21 -14.00
C GLU A 279 -0.49 4.33 -13.42
N GLU A 280 -0.64 5.54 -13.98
CA GLU A 280 0.23 6.68 -13.67
C GLU A 280 1.71 6.30 -13.96
N GLU A 281 2.63 6.53 -13.01
CA GLU A 281 4.04 6.09 -13.10
C GLU A 281 4.29 4.64 -12.66
N TRP A 282 3.26 3.95 -12.16
CA TRP A 282 3.38 2.62 -11.56
C TRP A 282 3.04 1.52 -12.55
N LEU A 283 3.57 0.33 -12.28
CA LEU A 283 3.33 -0.86 -13.07
C LEU A 283 2.87 -2.02 -12.18
N THR A 284 1.83 -2.72 -12.63
CA THR A 284 1.39 -3.98 -12.05
C THR A 284 1.53 -5.08 -13.10
N ILE A 285 2.11 -6.23 -12.73
CA ILE A 285 2.45 -7.30 -13.65
C ILE A 285 1.88 -8.63 -13.16
N ALA A 286 1.31 -9.39 -14.07
CA ALA A 286 0.95 -10.79 -13.84
C ALA A 286 1.95 -11.72 -14.56
N PHE A 287 2.43 -12.74 -13.87
CA PHE A 287 3.27 -13.81 -14.38
C PHE A 287 2.63 -15.18 -14.14
N ALA A 288 2.95 -16.18 -14.94
CA ALA A 288 2.56 -17.57 -14.66
C ALA A 288 3.79 -18.46 -14.58
N ARG A 289 3.79 -19.42 -13.64
CA ARG A 289 4.80 -20.47 -13.63
C ARG A 289 4.58 -21.44 -14.79
N ARG A 290 5.61 -21.73 -15.56
CA ARG A 290 5.57 -22.77 -16.61
C ARG A 290 5.21 -24.13 -16.00
N ASN A 291 4.49 -24.95 -16.78
CA ASN A 291 4.16 -26.34 -16.44
C ASN A 291 5.40 -27.24 -16.40
#